data_293d259159a34e0e86a1aad11ce9b5df
#
_entry.id   293d259159a34e0e86a1aad11ce9b5df
#
_cell.length_a   1.000
_cell.length_b   1.000
_cell.length_c   1.000
_cell.angle_alpha   90.00
_cell.angle_beta   90.00
_cell.angle_gamma   90.00
#
_symmetry.space_group_name_H-M   'P 1'
#
loop_
_entity.id
_entity.type
_entity.pdbx_description
1 polymer ?
#
loop_
_entity_poly.entity_id
_entity_poly.type
_entity_poly.pdbx_seq_one_letter_code
_entity_poly.pdbx_strand_id
1 'polypeptide(L)'
;GSVGSKTPLRYNLNYRNFYYVTSGKINIKLIPPHSSKYLYPIKDYDNFEFRSPLNVWNVQPEYKADFDKVKVLDVTLGKGEIIFIPAYWWYSIEYEKISSVCVFKYRTFMNYLAISPEIVLSMLQGQNIKRDIVKKVQTNEVNKDSEKDKKE
;
A
#
# COMPACT_ATOMS: atom_id res chain seq x y z
N GLY A 1 -16.54 -6.21 1.22
CA GLY A 1 -16.19 -6.27 -0.21
C GLY A 1 -17.33 -6.85 -1.04
N SER A 2 -17.48 -6.33 -2.25
CA SER A 2 -18.42 -6.85 -3.25
C SER A 2 -17.81 -8.04 -3.99
N VAL A 3 -18.67 -8.85 -4.62
CA VAL A 3 -18.26 -10.03 -5.38
C VAL A 3 -17.27 -9.67 -6.48
N GLY A 4 -16.17 -10.42 -6.57
CA GLY A 4 -15.13 -10.22 -7.58
C GLY A 4 -14.23 -8.99 -7.37
N SER A 5 -14.47 -8.18 -6.33
CA SER A 5 -13.58 -7.06 -6.03
C SER A 5 -12.23 -7.54 -5.51
N LYS A 6 -11.17 -6.85 -5.94
CA LYS A 6 -9.78 -7.19 -5.62
C LYS A 6 -9.07 -5.99 -5.01
N THR A 7 -8.28 -6.22 -3.97
CA THR A 7 -7.41 -5.16 -3.46
C THR A 7 -6.10 -5.13 -4.27
N PRO A 8 -5.47 -3.95 -4.41
CA PRO A 8 -4.14 -3.89 -5.00
C PRO A 8 -3.14 -4.70 -4.17
N LEU A 9 -2.08 -5.19 -4.83
CA LEU A 9 -0.98 -5.85 -4.14
C LEU A 9 -0.24 -4.81 -3.28
N ARG A 10 -0.17 -5.05 -1.97
CA ARG A 10 0.41 -4.12 -0.99
C ARG A 10 1.03 -4.85 0.18
N TYR A 11 1.84 -4.15 0.97
CA TYR A 11 2.32 -4.64 2.26
C TYR A 11 2.11 -3.59 3.35
N ASN A 12 2.16 -4.04 4.60
CA ASN A 12 2.05 -3.19 5.79
C ASN A 12 3.35 -3.24 6.60
N LEU A 13 3.68 -2.13 7.25
CA LEU A 13 4.79 -2.03 8.21
C LEU A 13 4.40 -2.52 9.61
N ASN A 14 3.12 -2.72 9.88
CA ASN A 14 2.66 -3.20 11.18
C ASN A 14 3.05 -4.67 11.37
N TYR A 15 3.64 -5.00 12.51
CA TYR A 15 4.13 -6.33 12.82
C TYR A 15 3.03 -7.33 13.15
N ARG A 16 1.85 -6.86 13.57
CA ARG A 16 0.72 -7.71 13.93
C ARG A 16 -0.52 -7.27 13.19
N ASN A 17 -0.83 -7.95 12.09
CA ASN A 17 -2.02 -7.74 11.29
C ASN A 17 -2.83 -9.02 11.27
N PHE A 18 -4.04 -8.98 11.82
CA PHE A 18 -4.97 -10.08 11.82
C PHE A 18 -6.18 -9.72 10.96
N TYR A 19 -6.55 -10.61 10.07
CA TYR A 19 -7.72 -10.50 9.21
C TYR A 19 -8.71 -11.58 9.59
N TYR A 20 -9.86 -11.19 10.11
CA TYR A 20 -10.93 -12.07 10.56
C TYR A 20 -12.13 -11.95 9.63
N VAL A 21 -12.56 -13.05 9.03
CA VAL A 21 -13.71 -13.09 8.13
C VAL A 21 -14.99 -13.23 8.95
N THR A 22 -15.78 -12.16 9.03
CA THR A 22 -17.05 -12.17 9.77
C THR A 22 -18.20 -12.75 8.95
N SER A 23 -18.16 -12.57 7.63
CA SER A 23 -19.13 -13.19 6.71
C SER A 23 -18.55 -13.34 5.32
N GLY A 24 -19.07 -14.30 4.55
CA GLY A 24 -18.65 -14.59 3.19
C GLY A 24 -17.41 -15.45 3.08
N LYS A 25 -16.66 -15.27 1.99
CA LYS A 25 -15.46 -16.04 1.67
C LYS A 25 -14.49 -15.14 0.90
N ILE A 26 -13.22 -15.19 1.24
CA ILE A 26 -12.15 -14.43 0.59
C ILE A 26 -11.00 -15.33 0.19
N ASN A 27 -10.34 -14.97 -0.91
CA ASN A 27 -9.08 -15.57 -1.34
C ASN A 27 -7.97 -14.54 -1.11
N ILE A 28 -6.86 -14.96 -0.55
CA ILE A 28 -5.71 -14.10 -0.26
C ILE A 28 -4.49 -14.68 -0.96
N LYS A 29 -3.81 -13.85 -1.75
CA LYS A 29 -2.48 -14.15 -2.27
C LYS A 29 -1.44 -13.50 -1.38
N LEU A 30 -0.49 -14.30 -0.90
CA LEU A 30 0.61 -13.86 -0.05
C LEU A 30 1.94 -14.07 -0.73
N ILE A 31 2.82 -13.08 -0.63
CA ILE A 31 4.17 -13.15 -1.21
C ILE A 31 5.18 -12.71 -0.14
N PRO A 32 6.26 -13.47 0.06
CA PRO A 32 7.24 -13.17 1.08
C PRO A 32 8.07 -11.92 0.73
N PRO A 33 8.61 -11.21 1.74
CA PRO A 33 9.34 -9.94 1.56
C PRO A 33 10.55 -10.03 0.65
N HIS A 34 11.27 -11.17 0.62
CA HIS A 34 12.46 -11.34 -0.22
C HIS A 34 12.18 -11.26 -1.72
N SER A 35 10.91 -11.48 -2.13
CA SER A 35 10.47 -11.34 -3.52
C SER A 35 10.15 -9.89 -3.92
N SER A 36 10.25 -8.95 -3.00
CA SER A 36 9.89 -7.53 -3.22
C SER A 36 10.59 -6.89 -4.42
N LYS A 37 11.83 -7.30 -4.72
CA LYS A 37 12.61 -6.82 -5.87
C LYS A 37 11.96 -7.10 -7.24
N TYR A 38 11.09 -8.10 -7.32
CA TYR A 38 10.37 -8.49 -8.53
C TYR A 38 8.95 -7.90 -8.61
N LEU A 39 8.53 -7.13 -7.59
CA LEU A 39 7.17 -6.62 -7.45
C LEU A 39 7.07 -5.11 -7.71
N TYR A 40 8.15 -4.45 -8.12
CA TYR A 40 8.17 -3.02 -8.45
C TYR A 40 7.53 -2.14 -7.37
N PRO A 41 8.08 -2.12 -6.13
CA PRO A 41 7.46 -1.45 -5.00
C PRO A 41 7.39 0.06 -5.19
N ILE A 42 6.19 0.61 -5.10
CA ILE A 42 5.93 2.04 -5.01
C ILE A 42 5.74 2.37 -3.53
N LYS A 43 6.62 3.21 -2.99
CA LYS A 43 6.63 3.59 -1.58
C LYS A 43 6.10 5.01 -1.44
N ASP A 44 4.88 5.13 -0.98
CA ASP A 44 4.28 6.40 -0.60
C ASP A 44 4.40 6.56 0.92
N TYR A 45 5.40 7.31 1.34
CA TYR A 45 5.64 7.58 2.76
C TYR A 45 4.71 8.65 3.34
N ASP A 46 4.05 9.44 2.50
CA ASP A 46 3.11 10.49 2.91
C ASP A 46 1.82 9.88 3.44
N ASN A 47 1.28 8.91 2.70
CA ASN A 47 0.08 8.18 3.08
C ASN A 47 0.39 6.85 3.81
N PHE A 48 1.65 6.50 4.00
CA PHE A 48 2.08 5.18 4.49
C PHE A 48 1.49 4.03 3.67
N GLU A 49 1.38 4.22 2.36
CA GLU A 49 0.95 3.21 1.41
C GLU A 49 2.13 2.61 0.64
N PHE A 50 2.25 1.31 0.74
CA PHE A 50 3.28 0.53 0.05
C PHE A 50 2.62 -0.46 -0.86
N ARG A 51 2.63 -0.19 -2.16
CA ARG A 51 1.90 -0.96 -3.16
C ARG A 51 2.76 -1.30 -4.38
N SER A 52 2.27 -2.24 -5.18
CA SER A 52 2.83 -2.63 -6.46
C SER A 52 1.84 -2.28 -7.57
N PRO A 53 2.31 -1.87 -8.76
CA PRO A 53 1.48 -1.73 -9.94
C PRO A 53 1.03 -3.08 -10.52
N LEU A 54 1.66 -4.17 -10.09
CA LEU A 54 1.41 -5.52 -10.56
C LEU A 54 0.09 -6.07 -10.03
N ASN A 55 -0.72 -6.63 -10.93
CA ASN A 55 -1.94 -7.33 -10.56
C ASN A 55 -1.69 -8.83 -10.46
N VAL A 56 -1.63 -9.36 -9.23
CA VAL A 56 -1.35 -10.79 -8.97
C VAL A 56 -2.48 -11.74 -9.40
N TRP A 57 -3.67 -11.22 -9.71
CA TRP A 57 -4.82 -12.01 -10.17
C TRP A 57 -4.89 -12.12 -11.69
N ASN A 58 -4.29 -11.15 -12.39
CA ASN A 58 -4.14 -11.13 -13.83
C ASN A 58 -2.86 -10.38 -14.18
N VAL A 59 -1.75 -11.11 -14.24
CA VAL A 59 -0.42 -10.52 -14.38
C VAL A 59 -0.27 -9.92 -15.77
N GLN A 60 0.10 -8.64 -15.81
CA GLN A 60 0.36 -7.91 -17.05
C GLN A 60 1.59 -8.52 -17.76
N PRO A 61 1.60 -8.58 -19.11
CA PRO A 61 2.69 -9.17 -19.88
C PRO A 61 4.08 -8.59 -19.55
N GLU A 62 4.14 -7.30 -19.26
CA GLU A 62 5.37 -6.56 -18.93
C GLU A 62 6.05 -7.04 -17.64
N TYR A 63 5.27 -7.55 -16.65
CA TYR A 63 5.77 -8.03 -15.36
C TYR A 63 5.89 -9.55 -15.28
N LYS A 64 5.42 -10.27 -16.29
CA LYS A 64 5.30 -11.73 -16.24
C LYS A 64 6.64 -12.43 -16.02
N ALA A 65 7.69 -12.01 -16.71
CA ALA A 65 9.02 -12.61 -16.63
C ALA A 65 9.64 -12.54 -15.22
N ASP A 66 9.35 -11.48 -14.47
CA ASP A 66 9.81 -11.33 -13.09
C ASP A 66 8.86 -11.99 -12.11
N PHE A 67 7.56 -11.94 -12.37
CA PHE A 67 6.56 -12.56 -11.51
C PHE A 67 6.66 -14.10 -11.52
N ASP A 68 7.07 -14.73 -12.61
CA ASP A 68 7.29 -16.18 -12.69
C ASP A 68 8.42 -16.68 -11.73
N LYS A 69 9.27 -15.77 -11.25
CA LYS A 69 10.30 -16.05 -10.23
C LYS A 69 9.77 -15.96 -8.79
N VAL A 70 8.52 -15.48 -8.62
CA VAL A 70 7.92 -15.20 -7.32
C VAL A 70 7.10 -16.40 -6.84
N LYS A 71 7.34 -16.82 -5.60
CA LYS A 71 6.49 -17.83 -4.95
C LYS A 71 5.28 -17.15 -4.32
N VAL A 72 4.10 -17.52 -4.79
CA VAL A 72 2.82 -17.03 -4.27
C VAL A 72 2.19 -18.12 -3.42
N LEU A 73 1.71 -17.76 -2.24
CA LEU A 73 0.91 -18.62 -1.39
C LEU A 73 -0.55 -18.20 -1.52
N ASP A 74 -1.38 -19.13 -1.98
CA ASP A 74 -2.83 -18.92 -2.08
C ASP A 74 -3.52 -19.47 -0.82
N VAL A 75 -4.30 -18.62 -0.16
CA VAL A 75 -5.05 -18.97 1.06
C VAL A 75 -6.49 -18.56 0.87
N THR A 76 -7.39 -19.48 1.12
CA THR A 76 -8.84 -19.21 1.12
C THR A 76 -9.34 -19.22 2.55
N LEU A 77 -10.13 -18.21 2.92
CA LEU A 77 -10.72 -18.07 4.25
C LEU A 77 -12.24 -17.95 4.16
N GLY A 78 -12.91 -18.75 4.97
CA GLY A 78 -14.35 -18.71 5.18
C GLY A 78 -14.75 -17.92 6.43
N LYS A 79 -16.06 -17.82 6.65
CA LYS A 79 -16.61 -17.20 7.85
C LYS A 79 -16.07 -17.83 9.14
N GLY A 80 -15.61 -17.01 10.07
CA GLY A 80 -15.08 -17.42 11.37
C GLY A 80 -13.57 -17.68 11.38
N GLU A 81 -12.93 -17.69 10.22
CA GLU A 81 -11.50 -17.92 10.12
C GLU A 81 -10.70 -16.63 10.24
N ILE A 82 -9.49 -16.74 10.76
CA ILE A 82 -8.57 -15.63 10.96
C ILE A 82 -7.21 -15.99 10.37
N ILE A 83 -6.57 -15.00 9.74
CA ILE A 83 -5.19 -15.13 9.29
C ILE A 83 -4.32 -14.02 9.90
N PHE A 84 -3.12 -14.37 10.25
CA PHE A 84 -2.06 -13.46 10.63
C PHE A 84 -1.16 -13.18 9.43
N ILE A 85 -1.01 -11.91 9.05
CA ILE A 85 -0.09 -11.48 7.98
C ILE A 85 1.04 -10.71 8.64
N PRO A 86 2.29 -11.21 8.61
CA PRO A 86 3.45 -10.53 9.18
C PRO A 86 3.76 -9.21 8.47
N ALA A 87 4.56 -8.35 9.10
CA ALA A 87 5.07 -7.14 8.47
C ALA A 87 5.86 -7.44 7.19
N TYR A 88 5.82 -6.51 6.25
CA TYR A 88 6.50 -6.58 4.96
C TYR A 88 6.06 -7.72 4.02
N TRP A 89 5.14 -8.57 4.43
CA TRP A 89 4.53 -9.53 3.54
C TRP A 89 3.57 -8.84 2.58
N TRP A 90 3.75 -9.12 1.30
CA TRP A 90 2.86 -8.65 0.26
C TRP A 90 1.58 -9.47 0.26
N TYR A 91 0.45 -8.80 0.12
CA TYR A 91 -0.84 -9.47 0.07
C TYR A 91 -1.82 -8.72 -0.86
N SER A 92 -2.72 -9.50 -1.43
CA SER A 92 -3.89 -9.02 -2.18
C SER A 92 -5.07 -9.91 -1.84
N ILE A 93 -6.24 -9.32 -1.66
CA ILE A 93 -7.47 -10.01 -1.28
C ILE A 93 -8.46 -9.92 -2.42
N GLU A 94 -9.04 -11.05 -2.79
CA GLU A 94 -10.18 -11.16 -3.68
C GLU A 94 -11.41 -11.60 -2.89
N TYR A 95 -12.52 -10.94 -3.10
CA TYR A 95 -13.80 -11.24 -2.46
C TYR A 95 -14.61 -12.15 -3.38
N GLU A 96 -14.68 -13.45 -3.07
CA GLU A 96 -15.40 -14.45 -3.87
C GLU A 96 -16.92 -14.23 -3.79
N LYS A 97 -17.40 -13.80 -2.62
CA LYS A 97 -18.80 -13.45 -2.34
C LYS A 97 -18.86 -12.09 -1.63
N ILE A 98 -20.07 -11.56 -1.44
CA ILE A 98 -20.25 -10.42 -0.52
C ILE A 98 -19.69 -10.82 0.83
N SER A 99 -18.62 -10.19 1.23
CA SER A 99 -17.85 -10.59 2.41
C SER A 99 -17.51 -9.40 3.28
N SER A 100 -17.49 -9.64 4.58
CA SER A 100 -17.06 -8.68 5.58
C SER A 100 -15.82 -9.21 6.31
N VAL A 101 -14.80 -8.37 6.39
CA VAL A 101 -13.52 -8.69 7.03
C VAL A 101 -13.20 -7.63 8.07
N CYS A 102 -12.96 -8.06 9.29
CA CYS A 102 -12.49 -7.22 10.37
C CYS A 102 -10.97 -7.30 10.44
N VAL A 103 -10.30 -6.15 10.49
CA VAL A 103 -8.85 -6.08 10.48
C VAL A 103 -8.36 -5.49 11.80
N PHE A 104 -7.56 -6.25 12.52
CA PHE A 104 -6.93 -5.83 13.76
C PHE A 104 -5.44 -5.57 13.52
N LYS A 105 -4.99 -4.34 13.79
CA LYS A 105 -3.59 -3.95 13.64
C LYS A 105 -3.04 -3.49 14.99
N TYR A 106 -1.99 -4.15 15.45
CA TYR A 106 -1.33 -3.80 16.70
C TYR A 106 0.09 -3.29 16.43
N ARG A 107 0.45 -2.25 17.16
CA ARG A 107 1.83 -1.75 17.24
C ARG A 107 2.30 -1.81 18.67
N THR A 108 3.53 -2.27 18.87
CA THR A 108 4.22 -2.21 20.16
C THR A 108 5.31 -1.16 20.10
N PHE A 109 5.84 -0.75 21.23
CA PHE A 109 6.98 0.19 21.30
C PHE A 109 8.18 -0.30 20.47
N MET A 110 8.48 -1.60 20.53
CA MET A 110 9.56 -2.21 19.73
C MET A 110 9.26 -2.13 18.22
N ASN A 111 7.99 -2.18 17.82
CA ASN A 111 7.63 -1.97 16.41
C ASN A 111 7.93 -0.54 15.95
N TYR A 112 7.69 0.47 16.79
CA TYR A 112 8.05 1.85 16.47
C TYR A 112 9.56 2.02 16.30
N LEU A 113 10.37 1.40 17.15
CA LEU A 113 11.82 1.40 16.99
C LEU A 113 12.25 0.72 15.69
N ALA A 114 11.65 -0.43 15.36
CA ALA A 114 11.99 -1.19 14.15
C ALA A 114 11.62 -0.46 12.85
N ILE A 115 10.52 0.31 12.84
CA ILE A 115 10.07 1.09 11.66
C ILE A 115 10.55 2.56 11.72
N SER A 116 11.42 2.91 12.65
CA SER A 116 11.90 4.29 12.78
C SER A 116 12.53 4.88 11.51
N PRO A 117 13.28 4.12 10.67
CA PRO A 117 13.80 4.65 9.42
C PRO A 117 12.69 5.08 8.46
N GLU A 118 11.61 4.31 8.34
CA GLU A 118 10.46 4.63 7.50
C GLU A 118 9.68 5.85 8.03
N ILE A 119 9.61 6.01 9.34
CA ILE A 119 9.00 7.21 9.97
C ILE A 119 9.82 8.46 9.64
N VAL A 120 11.15 8.39 9.74
CA VAL A 120 12.03 9.50 9.37
C VAL A 120 11.86 9.86 7.88
N LEU A 121 11.84 8.87 6.99
CA LEU A 121 11.61 9.09 5.56
C LEU A 121 10.25 9.75 5.29
N SER A 122 9.20 9.35 6.00
CA SER A 122 7.89 9.99 5.91
C SER A 122 7.92 11.46 6.33
N MET A 123 8.62 11.78 7.42
CA MET A 123 8.79 13.17 7.87
C MET A 123 9.54 14.01 6.84
N LEU A 124 10.60 13.47 6.25
CA LEU A 124 11.40 14.16 5.22
C LEU A 124 10.60 14.38 3.95
N GLN A 125 9.83 13.39 3.50
CA GLN A 125 8.98 13.50 2.32
C GLN A 125 7.87 14.54 2.55
N GLY A 126 7.20 14.52 3.69
CA GLY A 126 6.17 15.51 4.04
C GLY A 126 6.71 16.95 4.07
N GLN A 127 7.96 17.16 4.49
CA GLN A 127 8.60 18.47 4.43
C GLN A 127 8.90 18.92 2.99
N ASN A 128 9.31 18.02 2.11
CA ASN A 128 9.58 18.33 0.71
C ASN A 128 8.29 18.73 -0.01
N ILE A 129 7.20 18.02 0.20
CA ILE A 129 5.89 18.37 -0.37
C ILE A 129 5.43 19.74 0.09
N LYS A 130 5.57 20.07 1.36
CA LYS A 130 5.25 21.41 1.88
C LYS A 130 6.07 22.51 1.20
N ARG A 131 7.36 22.29 0.99
CA ARG A 131 8.25 23.24 0.27
C ARG A 131 7.81 23.45 -1.19
N ASP A 132 7.42 22.39 -1.88
CA ASP A 132 6.97 22.48 -3.27
C ASP A 132 5.63 23.20 -3.39
N ILE A 133 4.73 23.03 -2.44
CA ILE A 133 3.46 23.78 -2.37
C ILE A 133 3.74 25.27 -2.16
N VAL A 134 4.60 25.61 -1.20
CA VAL A 134 4.97 27.02 -0.93
C VAL A 134 5.58 27.68 -2.16
N LYS A 135 6.50 27.00 -2.85
CA LYS A 135 7.10 27.51 -4.09
C LYS A 135 6.05 27.76 -5.18
N LYS A 136 5.11 26.83 -5.39
CA LYS A 136 4.03 26.99 -6.37
C LYS A 136 3.12 28.18 -6.04
N VAL A 137 2.78 28.37 -4.77
CA VAL A 137 1.96 29.52 -4.34
C VAL A 137 2.68 30.84 -4.63
N GLN A 138 3.95 30.97 -4.23
CA GLN A 138 4.74 32.16 -4.49
C GLN A 138 4.89 32.49 -5.99
N THR A 139 5.13 31.45 -6.82
CA THR A 139 5.21 31.63 -8.27
C THR A 139 3.90 32.13 -8.88
N ASN A 140 2.77 31.64 -8.38
CA ASN A 140 1.45 32.08 -8.85
C ASN A 140 1.11 33.50 -8.42
N GLU A 141 1.56 33.95 -7.26
CA GLU A 141 1.39 35.33 -6.79
C GLU A 141 2.22 36.32 -7.64
N VAL A 142 3.50 36.01 -7.87
CA VAL A 142 4.38 36.84 -8.73
C VAL A 142 3.84 36.97 -10.15
N ASN A 143 3.30 35.90 -10.73
CA ASN A 143 2.70 35.93 -12.06
C ASN A 143 1.42 36.79 -12.11
N LYS A 144 0.61 36.78 -11.05
CA LYS A 144 -0.60 37.63 -10.97
C LYS A 144 -0.27 39.11 -10.86
N ASP A 145 0.77 39.48 -10.13
CA ASP A 145 1.21 40.86 -9.99
C ASP A 145 1.80 41.39 -11.32
N SER A 146 2.60 40.55 -12.01
CA SER A 146 3.14 40.86 -13.33
C SER A 146 2.07 41.04 -14.43
N GLU A 147 0.89 40.41 -14.30
CA GLU A 147 -0.24 40.59 -15.21
C GLU A 147 -1.05 41.85 -14.91
N LYS A 148 -1.04 42.34 -13.67
CA LYS A 148 -1.69 43.61 -13.30
C LYS A 148 -0.92 44.80 -13.80
N ASP A 149 0.41 44.78 -13.62
CA ASP A 149 1.30 45.87 -14.07
C ASP A 149 1.36 46.06 -15.61
N LYS A 150 0.88 45.08 -16.38
CA LYS A 150 0.78 45.18 -17.85
C LYS A 150 -0.58 45.68 -18.35
N LYS A 151 -1.52 45.95 -17.46
CA LYS A 151 -2.88 46.41 -17.78
C LYS A 151 -3.14 47.87 -17.35
N GLU A 152 -2.19 48.50 -16.70
CA GLU A 152 -2.08 49.96 -16.49
C GLU A 152 -1.14 50.56 -17.54
#